data_81c2d61ffac8d964b4d1ab8c9f2f1897
#
_entry.id   81c2d61ffac8d964b4d1ab8c9f2f1897
#
_cell.length_a   1.000
_cell.length_b   1.000
_cell.length_c   1.000
_cell.angle_alpha   90.00
_cell.angle_beta   90.00
_cell.angle_gamma   90.00
#
_symmetry.space_group_name_H-M   'P 1'
#
loop_
_entity.id
_entity.type
_entity.pdbx_description
1 polymer ?
#
loop_
_entity_poly.entity_id
_entity_poly.type
_entity_poly.pdbx_seq_one_letter_code
_entity_poly.pdbx_strand_id
1 'polypeptide(L)'
;MQHFALIHIILYVADQQESTAFYSRLFRTEPSLNVPGMTEFPLAENIKLGLMPNNGIAKILGNKTPHPDEGNGIPRCELYYYVADIGAAYEHAVKSGARLISPVEDRDWGDKVCYFADGDGHIMAFAERKGTAS
;
A
#
# COMPACT_ATOMS: atom_id res chain seq x y z
N MET A 1 21.50 -2.15 18.22
CA MET A 1 20.27 -1.72 17.58
C MET A 1 19.22 -2.81 17.64
N GLN A 2 17.99 -2.42 17.93
CA GLN A 2 16.86 -3.34 17.99
C GLN A 2 16.43 -3.75 16.57
N HIS A 3 16.24 -5.05 16.36
CA HIS A 3 15.73 -5.57 15.10
C HIS A 3 14.43 -6.31 15.35
N PHE A 4 13.47 -6.08 14.47
CA PHE A 4 12.21 -6.79 14.54
C PHE A 4 12.29 -8.02 13.65
N ALA A 5 11.72 -9.13 14.10
CA ALA A 5 11.74 -10.36 13.33
C ALA A 5 10.90 -10.23 12.05
N LEU A 6 9.82 -9.46 12.13
CA LEU A 6 8.89 -9.28 11.03
C LEU A 6 8.18 -7.96 11.22
N ILE A 7 7.95 -7.25 10.13
CA ILE A 7 7.15 -6.01 10.15
C ILE A 7 5.88 -6.27 9.36
N HIS A 8 4.75 -6.01 9.98
CA HIS A 8 3.45 -6.15 9.35
C HIS A 8 2.82 -4.77 9.25
N ILE A 9 2.70 -4.26 8.03
CA ILE A 9 2.06 -2.97 7.78
C ILE A 9 0.60 -3.25 7.48
N ILE A 10 -0.30 -2.72 8.29
CA ILE A 10 -1.72 -2.99 8.15
C ILE A 10 -2.45 -1.74 7.70
N LEU A 11 -3.17 -1.84 6.60
CA LEU A 11 -4.02 -0.78 6.09
C LEU A 11 -5.44 -1.04 6.54
N TYR A 12 -6.09 -0.01 7.06
CA TYR A 12 -7.50 -0.10 7.42
C TYR A 12 -8.31 0.22 6.19
N VAL A 13 -9.27 -0.65 5.88
CA VAL A 13 -10.00 -0.56 4.62
C VAL A 13 -11.50 -0.63 4.87
N ALA A 14 -12.25 0.03 3.99
CA ALA A 14 -13.70 0.02 4.09
C ALA A 14 -14.28 -1.33 3.67
N ASP A 15 -13.68 -1.97 2.66
CA ASP A 15 -14.18 -3.21 2.08
C ASP A 15 -13.00 -4.16 1.86
N GLN A 16 -12.87 -5.14 2.75
CA GLN A 16 -11.75 -6.07 2.69
C GLN A 16 -11.70 -6.85 1.37
N GLN A 17 -12.85 -7.26 0.88
CA GLN A 17 -12.91 -8.07 -0.32
C GLN A 17 -12.45 -7.29 -1.56
N GLU A 18 -12.95 -6.06 -1.70
CA GLU A 18 -12.54 -5.21 -2.82
C GLU A 18 -11.06 -4.86 -2.74
N SER A 19 -10.58 -4.53 -1.54
CA SER A 19 -9.17 -4.21 -1.35
C SER A 19 -8.29 -5.40 -1.64
N THR A 20 -8.70 -6.59 -1.22
CA THR A 20 -7.95 -7.81 -1.52
C THR A 20 -7.86 -8.04 -3.02
N ALA A 21 -8.96 -7.86 -3.74
CA ALA A 21 -8.96 -8.03 -5.20
C ALA A 21 -8.02 -7.01 -5.86
N PHE A 22 -8.08 -5.75 -5.41
CA PHE A 22 -7.21 -4.71 -5.95
C PHE A 22 -5.73 -5.03 -5.73
N TYR A 23 -5.36 -5.37 -4.50
CA TYR A 23 -3.95 -5.62 -4.19
C TYR A 23 -3.45 -6.92 -4.81
N SER A 24 -4.32 -7.92 -4.99
CA SER A 24 -3.95 -9.12 -5.75
C SER A 24 -3.56 -8.77 -7.18
N ARG A 25 -4.31 -7.87 -7.81
CA ARG A 25 -3.98 -7.41 -9.16
C ARG A 25 -2.69 -6.60 -9.17
N LEU A 26 -2.57 -5.67 -8.24
CA LEU A 26 -1.41 -4.78 -8.18
C LEU A 26 -0.12 -5.56 -7.94
N PHE A 27 -0.14 -6.48 -6.99
CA PHE A 27 1.03 -7.27 -6.63
C PHE A 27 1.22 -8.52 -7.51
N ARG A 28 0.25 -8.84 -8.35
CA ARG A 28 0.27 -10.03 -9.22
C ARG A 28 0.49 -11.29 -8.40
N THR A 29 -0.20 -11.38 -7.28
CA THR A 29 -0.08 -12.54 -6.40
C THR A 29 -1.33 -12.69 -5.56
N GLU A 30 -1.58 -13.91 -5.13
CA GLU A 30 -2.66 -14.19 -4.21
C GLU A 30 -2.20 -13.91 -2.78
N PRO A 31 -3.12 -13.57 -1.88
CA PRO A 31 -2.74 -13.36 -0.49
C PRO A 31 -2.23 -14.65 0.15
N SER A 32 -1.29 -14.51 1.08
CA SER A 32 -0.82 -15.64 1.86
C SER A 32 -1.79 -16.02 2.97
N LEU A 33 -2.66 -15.08 3.35
CA LEU A 33 -3.75 -15.32 4.29
C LEU A 33 -4.94 -14.50 3.83
N ASN A 34 -6.11 -15.10 3.83
CA ASN A 34 -7.33 -14.40 3.44
C ASN A 34 -8.51 -14.98 4.22
N VAL A 35 -8.74 -14.43 5.40
CA VAL A 35 -9.83 -14.84 6.29
C VAL A 35 -10.66 -13.62 6.65
N PRO A 36 -11.89 -13.79 7.09
CA PRO A 36 -12.66 -12.63 7.55
C PRO A 36 -11.90 -11.84 8.60
N GLY A 37 -11.68 -10.57 8.36
CA GLY A 37 -10.99 -9.69 9.28
C GLY A 37 -9.52 -9.46 8.98
N MET A 38 -8.89 -10.26 8.14
CA MET A 38 -7.48 -10.04 7.81
C MET A 38 -7.10 -10.70 6.50
N THR A 39 -6.49 -9.90 5.62
CA THR A 39 -5.84 -10.38 4.41
C THR A 39 -4.37 -10.02 4.51
N GLU A 40 -3.47 -10.92 4.11
CA GLU A 40 -2.03 -10.66 4.18
C GLU A 40 -1.34 -10.98 2.86
N PHE A 41 -0.43 -10.09 2.48
CA PHE A 41 0.43 -10.26 1.30
C PHE A 41 1.88 -10.13 1.71
N PRO A 42 2.75 -11.06 1.31
CA PRO A 42 4.19 -10.86 1.54
C PRO A 42 4.71 -9.78 0.59
N LEU A 43 5.45 -8.81 1.12
CA LEU A 43 6.04 -7.74 0.31
C LEU A 43 7.54 -7.96 0.12
N ALA A 44 8.19 -8.45 1.14
CA ALA A 44 9.61 -8.72 1.15
C ALA A 44 9.83 -9.81 2.19
N GLU A 45 11.08 -10.24 2.35
CA GLU A 45 11.38 -11.36 3.24
C GLU A 45 10.82 -11.17 4.65
N ASN A 46 10.96 -9.96 5.19
CA ASN A 46 10.56 -9.68 6.57
C ASN A 46 9.48 -8.62 6.67
N ILE A 47 8.74 -8.38 5.58
CA ILE A 47 7.71 -7.33 5.56
C ILE A 47 6.49 -7.88 4.85
N LYS A 48 5.32 -7.72 5.47
CA LYS A 48 4.07 -8.07 4.82
C LYS A 48 3.05 -6.95 4.98
N LEU A 49 2.10 -6.91 4.08
CA LEU A 49 1.01 -5.96 4.08
C LEU A 49 -0.26 -6.67 4.51
N GLY A 50 -0.99 -6.07 5.44
CA GLY A 50 -2.28 -6.58 5.85
C GLY A 50 -3.40 -5.61 5.48
N LEU A 51 -4.57 -6.16 5.26
CA LEU A 51 -5.79 -5.39 5.03
C LEU A 51 -6.77 -5.78 6.13
N MET A 52 -7.24 -4.79 6.88
CA MET A 52 -8.11 -5.03 8.01
C MET A 52 -9.33 -4.13 7.91
N PRO A 53 -10.54 -4.70 8.00
CA PRO A 53 -11.76 -3.88 7.88
C PRO A 53 -11.83 -2.81 8.96
N ASN A 54 -12.26 -1.60 8.57
CA ASN A 54 -12.40 -0.48 9.48
C ASN A 54 -13.21 -0.84 10.73
N ASN A 55 -14.35 -1.51 10.54
CA ASN A 55 -15.22 -1.84 11.68
C ASN A 55 -14.56 -2.85 12.61
N GLY A 56 -13.79 -3.78 12.05
CA GLY A 56 -13.12 -4.79 12.87
C GLY A 56 -12.09 -4.17 13.78
N ILE A 57 -11.23 -3.31 13.23
CA ILE A 57 -10.20 -2.68 14.04
C ILE A 57 -10.79 -1.65 15.00
N ALA A 58 -11.90 -1.00 14.61
CA ALA A 58 -12.55 -0.03 15.48
C ALA A 58 -13.02 -0.68 16.79
N LYS A 59 -13.48 -1.93 16.72
CA LYS A 59 -13.88 -2.65 17.93
C LYS A 59 -12.71 -2.85 18.87
N ILE A 60 -11.54 -3.12 18.33
CA ILE A 60 -10.32 -3.36 19.13
C ILE A 60 -9.84 -2.06 19.76
N LEU A 61 -9.79 -0.99 18.95
CA LEU A 61 -9.29 0.30 19.43
C LEU A 61 -10.25 0.98 20.39
N GLY A 62 -11.54 0.65 20.29
CA GLY A 62 -12.55 1.18 21.18
C GLY A 62 -12.77 2.67 20.95
N ASN A 63 -13.17 3.37 22.00
CA ASN A 63 -13.49 4.79 21.90
C ASN A 63 -12.28 5.70 22.18
N LYS A 64 -11.09 5.13 22.28
CA LYS A 64 -9.88 5.91 22.55
C LYS A 64 -9.32 6.55 21.31
N THR A 65 -9.79 6.13 20.13
CA THR A 65 -9.42 6.75 18.86
C THR A 65 -10.68 6.95 18.04
N PRO A 66 -10.68 7.90 17.10
CA PRO A 66 -11.78 8.01 16.15
C PRO A 66 -11.86 6.74 15.30
N HIS A 67 -13.06 6.44 14.81
CA HIS A 67 -13.26 5.32 13.90
C HIS A 67 -12.47 5.59 12.62
N PRO A 68 -11.76 4.59 12.05
CA PRO A 68 -10.94 4.82 10.86
C PRO A 68 -11.66 5.45 9.67
N ASP A 69 -12.96 5.17 9.49
CA ASP A 69 -13.68 5.74 8.36
C ASP A 69 -13.95 7.24 8.52
N GLU A 70 -13.76 7.81 9.70
CA GLU A 70 -13.89 9.26 9.90
C GLU A 70 -12.77 10.02 9.21
N GLY A 71 -11.67 9.32 8.84
CA GLY A 71 -10.59 9.94 8.09
C GLY A 71 -11.00 10.31 6.66
N ASN A 72 -11.99 9.61 6.13
CA ASN A 72 -12.59 9.96 4.84
C ASN A 72 -11.58 10.04 3.71
N GLY A 73 -10.64 9.11 3.69
CA GLY A 73 -9.63 9.05 2.64
C GLY A 73 -8.46 10.00 2.83
N ILE A 74 -8.32 10.60 4.01
CA ILE A 74 -7.18 11.49 4.29
C ILE A 74 -5.90 10.66 4.32
N PRO A 75 -4.90 11.00 3.47
CA PRO A 75 -3.64 10.25 3.47
C PRO A 75 -2.81 10.62 4.70
N ARG A 76 -2.30 9.60 5.40
CA ARG A 76 -1.51 9.79 6.62
C ARG A 76 -0.12 9.20 6.50
N CYS A 77 0.10 8.35 5.51
CA CYS A 77 1.41 7.73 5.27
C CYS A 77 1.45 7.28 3.83
N GLU A 78 2.59 6.78 3.41
CA GLU A 78 2.69 6.22 2.07
C GLU A 78 3.56 4.98 2.10
N LEU A 79 3.30 4.08 1.17
CA LEU A 79 4.16 2.92 0.95
C LEU A 79 5.01 3.24 -0.28
N TYR A 80 6.32 3.22 -0.10
CA TYR A 80 7.28 3.65 -1.10
C TYR A 80 8.00 2.41 -1.63
N TYR A 81 7.65 2.03 -2.85
CA TYR A 81 8.16 0.80 -3.45
C TYR A 81 9.24 1.13 -4.46
N TYR A 82 10.45 0.63 -4.23
CA TYR A 82 11.50 0.72 -5.24
C TYR A 82 11.28 -0.37 -6.27
N VAL A 83 11.30 0.01 -7.54
CA VAL A 83 11.09 -0.90 -8.67
C VAL A 83 12.22 -0.75 -9.67
N ALA A 84 12.43 -1.79 -10.47
CA ALA A 84 13.49 -1.75 -11.50
C ALA A 84 13.08 -0.90 -12.70
N ASP A 85 11.80 -0.90 -13.05
CA ASP A 85 11.29 -0.22 -14.23
C ASP A 85 10.02 0.55 -13.84
N ILE A 86 10.17 1.84 -13.62
CA ILE A 86 9.06 2.66 -13.16
C ILE A 86 7.98 2.83 -14.23
N GLY A 87 8.37 2.83 -15.50
CA GLY A 87 7.38 2.92 -16.57
C GLY A 87 6.45 1.73 -16.57
N ALA A 88 6.99 0.53 -16.40
CA ALA A 88 6.19 -0.68 -16.34
C ALA A 88 5.32 -0.69 -15.09
N ALA A 89 5.88 -0.25 -13.94
CA ALA A 89 5.10 -0.19 -12.70
C ALA A 89 3.95 0.81 -12.82
N TYR A 90 4.22 1.96 -13.44
CA TYR A 90 3.19 2.97 -13.66
C TYR A 90 2.04 2.40 -14.48
N GLU A 91 2.36 1.79 -15.63
CA GLU A 91 1.32 1.24 -16.49
C GLU A 91 0.53 0.14 -15.80
N HIS A 92 1.22 -0.70 -15.05
CA HIS A 92 0.53 -1.78 -14.35
C HIS A 92 -0.39 -1.25 -13.24
N ALA A 93 0.03 -0.21 -12.54
CA ALA A 93 -0.80 0.41 -11.51
C ALA A 93 -2.09 0.98 -12.11
N VAL A 94 -1.96 1.66 -13.26
CA VAL A 94 -3.15 2.18 -13.96
C VAL A 94 -4.09 1.05 -14.34
N LYS A 95 -3.55 -0.02 -14.92
CA LYS A 95 -4.37 -1.17 -15.33
C LYS A 95 -5.02 -1.86 -14.15
N SER A 96 -4.38 -1.81 -12.99
CA SER A 96 -4.91 -2.47 -11.79
C SER A 96 -6.03 -1.68 -11.12
N GLY A 97 -6.24 -0.44 -11.55
CA GLY A 97 -7.32 0.39 -11.02
C GLY A 97 -6.88 1.38 -9.96
N ALA A 98 -5.57 1.56 -9.77
CA ALA A 98 -5.07 2.58 -8.85
C ALA A 98 -5.38 3.96 -9.39
N ARG A 99 -5.69 4.91 -8.49
CA ARG A 99 -6.00 6.28 -8.89
C ARG A 99 -4.71 7.07 -8.98
N LEU A 100 -4.43 7.63 -10.16
CA LEU A 100 -3.22 8.43 -10.36
C LEU A 100 -3.30 9.73 -9.57
N ILE A 101 -2.26 10.01 -8.79
CA ILE A 101 -2.13 11.25 -8.05
C ILE A 101 -1.09 12.15 -8.71
N SER A 102 0.08 11.61 -9.02
CA SER A 102 1.16 12.38 -9.66
C SER A 102 1.92 11.49 -10.62
N PRO A 103 2.12 11.92 -11.87
CA PRO A 103 2.82 11.09 -12.85
C PRO A 103 4.30 10.98 -12.52
N VAL A 104 5.00 10.15 -13.31
CA VAL A 104 6.44 9.95 -13.14
C VAL A 104 7.18 11.26 -13.33
N GLU A 105 7.94 11.68 -12.33
CA GLU A 105 8.76 12.88 -12.38
C GLU A 105 10.02 12.65 -11.58
N ASP A 106 11.06 13.40 -11.93
CA ASP A 106 12.29 13.42 -11.15
C ASP A 106 12.03 14.17 -9.86
N ARG A 107 12.53 13.63 -8.76
CA ARG A 107 12.36 14.27 -7.45
C ARG A 107 13.72 14.70 -6.90
N ASP A 108 13.68 15.64 -5.97
CA ASP A 108 14.90 16.27 -5.45
C ASP A 108 15.81 15.30 -4.72
N TRP A 109 15.26 14.18 -4.23
CA TRP A 109 16.05 13.22 -3.46
C TRP A 109 16.67 12.12 -4.31
N GLY A 110 16.63 12.24 -5.64
CA GLY A 110 17.41 11.36 -6.51
C GLY A 110 16.64 10.20 -7.12
N ASP A 111 15.34 10.18 -6.95
CA ASP A 111 14.49 9.13 -7.53
C ASP A 111 13.57 9.71 -8.60
N LYS A 112 13.16 8.85 -9.52
CA LYS A 112 11.97 9.10 -10.34
C LYS A 112 10.81 8.47 -9.59
N VAL A 113 9.72 9.20 -9.39
CA VAL A 113 8.63 8.71 -8.56
C VAL A 113 7.29 9.06 -9.17
N CYS A 114 6.36 8.13 -9.10
CA CYS A 114 4.94 8.40 -9.37
C CYS A 114 4.12 8.00 -8.14
N TYR A 115 2.96 8.64 -8.00
CA TYR A 115 2.12 8.45 -6.83
C TYR A 115 0.72 8.03 -7.25
N PHE A 116 0.17 7.07 -6.54
CA PHE A 116 -1.18 6.54 -6.74
C PHE A 116 -1.90 6.45 -5.39
N ALA A 117 -3.21 6.34 -5.44
CA ALA A 117 -4.01 6.05 -4.25
C ALA A 117 -4.84 4.80 -4.50
N ASP A 118 -5.07 4.04 -3.44
CA ASP A 118 -6.01 2.94 -3.49
C ASP A 118 -7.44 3.43 -3.22
N GLY A 119 -8.39 2.52 -3.12
CA GLY A 119 -9.80 2.90 -2.95
C GLY A 119 -10.11 3.56 -1.62
N ASP A 120 -9.24 3.42 -0.65
CA ASP A 120 -9.42 4.02 0.68
C ASP A 120 -8.61 5.30 0.86
N GLY A 121 -7.83 5.69 -0.16
CA GLY A 121 -7.03 6.90 -0.11
C GLY A 121 -5.61 6.67 0.40
N HIS A 122 -5.19 5.44 0.60
CA HIS A 122 -3.80 5.17 0.98
C HIS A 122 -2.89 5.46 -0.19
N ILE A 123 -1.77 6.12 0.07
CA ILE A 123 -0.84 6.54 -0.97
C ILE A 123 0.22 5.46 -1.19
N MET A 124 0.45 5.16 -2.48
CA MET A 124 1.51 4.27 -2.92
C MET A 124 2.42 5.05 -3.85
N ALA A 125 3.72 4.95 -3.62
CA ALA A 125 4.71 5.54 -4.52
C ALA A 125 5.53 4.42 -5.15
N PHE A 126 5.76 4.52 -6.45
CA PHE A 126 6.70 3.65 -7.13
C PHE A 126 7.90 4.49 -7.54
N ALA A 127 9.07 4.01 -7.21
CA ALA A 127 10.30 4.78 -7.37
C ALA A 127 11.38 3.97 -8.06
N GLU A 128 12.10 4.64 -8.94
CA GLU A 128 13.29 4.07 -9.57
C GLU A 128 14.44 5.01 -9.28
N ARG A 129 15.53 4.48 -8.76
CA ARG A 129 16.67 5.29 -8.40
C ARG A 129 17.36 5.82 -9.66
N LYS A 130 17.59 7.13 -9.68
CA LYS A 130 18.34 7.77 -10.75
C LYS A 130 19.83 7.64 -10.48
N GLY A 131 20.61 7.59 -11.55
CA GLY A 131 22.05 7.61 -11.41
C GLY A 131 22.65 6.37 -10.78
N THR A 132 21.88 5.29 -10.70
CA THR A 132 22.39 4.03 -10.20
C THR A 132 22.87 3.14 -11.31
N ALA A 133 23.07 3.69 -12.47
CA ALA A 133 23.46 2.95 -13.65
C ALA A 133 24.86 2.36 -13.53
N SER A 134 25.53 2.73 -12.55
CA SER A 134 26.85 2.17 -12.30
C SER A 134 26.82 0.67 -12.22
#